data_dbcf9a637126c7b20de425f565a8388f
#
_entry.id   dbcf9a637126c7b20de425f565a8388f
#
_cell.length_a   1.000
_cell.length_b   1.000
_cell.length_c   1.000
_cell.angle_alpha   90.00
_cell.angle_beta   90.00
_cell.angle_gamma   90.00
#
_symmetry.space_group_name_H-M   'P 1'
#
loop_
_entity.id
_entity.type
_entity.pdbx_description
1 polymer ?
#
loop_
_entity_poly.entity_id
_entity_poly.type
_entity_poly.pdbx_seq_one_letter_code
_entity_poly.pdbx_strand_id
1 'polypeptide(L)'
;MIDRRTILTLTLAAMAGPAATRGALAQAAVSRITAYAFSFPALAGGDIRLADHAGRPLLVVNTASLCGYTPQYGGLQELWTEFHDRGLMILGVPSNDFGGQEPGGAVEIAHTAQQHGATFPITAKAIVKGPNAHPFYKWAADIRPKDVPRWNFHKYLIGRDGYIADVFPESVTPTDTRVKTAIARALAVS
;
A
#
# COMPACT_ATOMS: atom_id res chain seq x y z
N MET A 1 -44.42 67.92 25.46
CA MET A 1 -43.20 67.45 26.12
C MET A 1 -43.09 65.97 25.75
N ILE A 2 -42.20 65.65 24.83
CA ILE A 2 -42.06 64.32 24.22
C ILE A 2 -40.72 63.81 24.62
N ASP A 3 -40.69 62.74 25.38
CA ASP A 3 -39.47 62.02 25.72
C ASP A 3 -39.31 60.77 24.82
N ARG A 4 -38.28 60.75 23.99
CA ARG A 4 -37.98 59.66 23.11
C ARG A 4 -36.72 58.90 23.65
N ARG A 5 -36.98 57.81 24.32
CA ARG A 5 -35.92 56.86 24.68
C ARG A 5 -35.60 56.00 23.49
N THR A 6 -34.45 56.25 22.89
CA THR A 6 -33.87 55.44 21.85
C THR A 6 -33.22 54.21 22.48
N ILE A 7 -33.76 53.05 22.21
CA ILE A 7 -33.16 51.76 22.61
C ILE A 7 -32.16 51.37 21.52
N LEU A 8 -30.89 51.39 21.88
CA LEU A 8 -29.78 50.93 21.02
C LEU A 8 -29.68 49.41 21.19
N THR A 9 -30.14 48.65 20.23
CA THR A 9 -29.91 47.19 20.15
C THR A 9 -28.52 46.92 19.57
N LEU A 10 -27.59 46.49 20.41
CA LEU A 10 -26.30 45.94 19.98
C LEU A 10 -26.53 44.54 19.41
N THR A 11 -26.42 44.39 18.12
CA THR A 11 -26.33 43.06 17.45
C THR A 11 -24.92 42.55 17.59
N LEU A 12 -24.75 41.52 18.42
CA LEU A 12 -23.51 40.76 18.56
C LEU A 12 -23.36 39.85 17.33
N ALA A 13 -22.53 40.25 16.38
CA ALA A 13 -22.17 39.41 15.27
C ALA A 13 -21.19 38.32 15.73
N ALA A 14 -21.69 37.08 15.84
CA ALA A 14 -20.86 35.92 16.11
C ALA A 14 -19.96 35.65 14.89
N MET A 15 -18.71 35.99 15.03
CA MET A 15 -17.68 35.57 14.07
C MET A 15 -17.44 34.05 14.19
N ALA A 16 -18.12 33.27 13.38
CA ALA A 16 -17.79 31.86 13.16
C ALA A 16 -16.48 31.80 12.35
N GLY A 17 -15.39 31.64 13.05
CA GLY A 17 -14.07 31.42 12.41
C GLY A 17 -14.01 30.05 11.72
N PRO A 18 -13.23 29.90 10.63
CA PRO A 18 -13.24 28.70 9.81
C PRO A 18 -12.52 27.54 10.50
N ALA A 19 -13.27 26.63 11.11
CA ALA A 19 -12.77 25.34 11.62
C ALA A 19 -12.44 24.34 10.48
N ALA A 20 -12.68 24.73 9.22
CA ALA A 20 -12.56 23.84 8.06
C ALA A 20 -11.14 23.67 7.48
N THR A 21 -10.16 24.49 7.91
CA THR A 21 -8.87 24.56 7.23
C THR A 21 -7.83 23.54 7.69
N ARG A 22 -7.90 23.06 8.93
CA ARG A 22 -6.90 22.10 9.45
C ARG A 22 -7.06 20.71 8.86
N GLY A 23 -8.28 20.22 8.66
CA GLY A 23 -8.54 18.91 8.05
C GLY A 23 -8.15 18.87 6.58
N ALA A 24 -8.44 19.91 5.81
CA ALA A 24 -8.10 19.99 4.38
C ALA A 24 -6.58 20.08 4.14
N LEU A 25 -5.85 20.78 5.01
CA LEU A 25 -4.37 20.86 4.92
C LEU A 25 -3.70 19.54 5.31
N ALA A 26 -4.22 18.81 6.30
CA ALA A 26 -3.74 17.49 6.67
C ALA A 26 -3.99 16.48 5.54
N GLN A 27 -5.17 16.49 4.92
CA GLN A 27 -5.51 15.63 3.78
C GLN A 27 -4.64 15.96 2.55
N ALA A 28 -4.36 17.22 2.28
CA ALA A 28 -3.47 17.63 1.18
C ALA A 28 -2.00 17.27 1.46
N ALA A 29 -1.56 17.21 2.73
CA ALA A 29 -0.23 16.75 3.11
C ALA A 29 -0.07 15.23 2.93
N VAL A 30 -1.10 14.44 3.28
CA VAL A 30 -1.13 12.98 3.06
C VAL A 30 -1.09 12.66 1.56
N SER A 31 -1.74 13.47 0.70
CA SER A 31 -1.70 13.29 -0.75
C SER A 31 -0.33 13.54 -1.41
N ARG A 32 0.64 14.10 -0.68
CA ARG A 32 2.01 14.34 -1.17
C ARG A 32 2.99 13.22 -0.84
N ILE A 33 2.65 12.32 0.08
CA ILE A 33 3.49 11.17 0.41
C ILE A 33 3.24 10.09 -0.64
N THR A 34 4.31 9.58 -1.22
CA THR A 34 4.29 8.46 -2.17
C THR A 34 4.83 7.20 -1.52
N ALA A 35 4.64 6.05 -2.17
CA ALA A 35 5.20 4.78 -1.74
C ALA A 35 6.73 4.84 -1.55
N TYR A 36 7.42 5.72 -2.27
CA TYR A 36 8.87 5.89 -2.18
C TYR A 36 9.37 6.43 -0.83
N ALA A 37 8.49 6.93 0.03
CA ALA A 37 8.85 7.35 1.39
C ALA A 37 9.11 6.16 2.34
N PHE A 38 8.81 4.91 1.93
CA PHE A 38 8.85 3.75 2.80
C PHE A 38 10.00 2.80 2.47
N SER A 39 10.43 2.04 3.49
CA SER A 39 11.39 0.96 3.37
C SER A 39 10.93 -0.22 4.20
N PHE A 40 11.38 -1.41 3.84
CA PHE A 40 11.13 -2.65 4.57
C PHE A 40 12.45 -3.33 4.91
N PRO A 41 12.60 -3.91 6.10
CA PRO A 41 13.71 -4.83 6.33
C PRO A 41 13.67 -5.99 5.33
N ALA A 42 14.79 -6.31 4.69
CA ALA A 42 14.87 -7.43 3.77
C ALA A 42 14.91 -8.77 4.52
N LEU A 43 14.36 -9.83 3.93
CA LEU A 43 14.38 -11.18 4.51
C LEU A 43 15.81 -11.68 4.76
N ALA A 44 16.72 -11.37 3.84
CA ALA A 44 18.13 -11.75 3.92
C ALA A 44 19.00 -10.75 4.70
N GLY A 45 18.41 -9.74 5.33
CA GLY A 45 19.09 -8.66 6.04
C GLY A 45 19.29 -7.39 5.19
N GLY A 46 19.53 -6.26 5.87
CA GLY A 46 19.51 -4.93 5.25
C GLY A 46 18.10 -4.41 5.02
N ASP A 47 17.98 -3.36 4.19
CA ASP A 47 16.73 -2.66 3.92
C ASP A 47 16.43 -2.63 2.42
N ILE A 48 15.16 -2.82 2.05
CA ILE A 48 14.60 -2.57 0.73
C ILE A 48 13.93 -1.20 0.78
N ARG A 49 14.59 -0.18 0.29
CA ARG A 49 14.04 1.18 0.22
C ARG A 49 13.26 1.33 -1.08
N LEU A 50 11.98 1.65 -1.00
CA LEU A 50 11.16 1.82 -2.21
C LEU A 50 11.63 3.01 -3.05
N ALA A 51 12.33 3.98 -2.45
CA ALA A 51 12.97 5.09 -3.15
C ALA A 51 14.02 4.65 -4.18
N ASP A 52 14.69 3.52 -3.95
CA ASP A 52 15.70 2.98 -4.89
C ASP A 52 15.07 2.47 -6.20
N HIS A 53 13.73 2.33 -6.21
CA HIS A 53 12.93 1.92 -7.36
C HIS A 53 12.07 3.07 -7.92
N ALA A 54 12.38 4.33 -7.56
CA ALA A 54 11.61 5.48 -8.05
C ALA A 54 11.58 5.52 -9.59
N GLY A 55 10.43 5.87 -10.15
CA GLY A 55 10.19 5.86 -11.60
C GLY A 55 9.91 4.46 -12.18
N ARG A 56 9.82 3.42 -11.35
CA ARG A 56 9.45 2.05 -11.74
C ARG A 56 8.11 1.68 -11.11
N PRO A 57 7.21 0.96 -11.81
CA PRO A 57 6.04 0.37 -11.17
C PRO A 57 6.45 -0.67 -10.13
N LEU A 58 5.73 -0.71 -9.01
CA LEU A 58 5.96 -1.66 -7.91
C LEU A 58 4.69 -2.47 -7.66
N LEU A 59 4.78 -3.79 -7.61
CA LEU A 59 3.70 -4.66 -7.14
C LEU A 59 4.03 -5.16 -5.73
N VAL A 60 3.38 -4.60 -4.72
CA VAL A 60 3.57 -4.97 -3.31
C VAL A 60 2.48 -5.95 -2.91
N VAL A 61 2.88 -7.14 -2.42
CA VAL A 61 1.96 -8.25 -2.13
C VAL A 61 2.21 -8.78 -0.73
N ASN A 62 1.20 -8.81 0.14
CA ASN A 62 1.33 -9.50 1.42
C ASN A 62 1.18 -11.00 1.24
N THR A 63 2.15 -11.76 1.73
CA THR A 63 2.26 -13.21 1.48
C THR A 63 2.16 -14.02 2.78
N ALA A 64 1.92 -15.33 2.64
CA ALA A 64 1.99 -16.28 3.74
C ALA A 64 2.29 -17.69 3.22
N SER A 65 3.01 -18.48 4.05
CA SER A 65 3.50 -19.83 3.69
C SER A 65 2.44 -20.93 3.82
N LEU A 66 1.46 -20.77 4.74
CA LEU A 66 0.45 -21.79 5.04
C LEU A 66 -0.96 -21.38 4.59
N CYS A 67 -1.06 -20.68 3.49
CA CYS A 67 -2.30 -20.15 2.95
C CYS A 67 -2.76 -20.96 1.72
N GLY A 68 -4.08 -21.12 1.53
CA GLY A 68 -4.60 -21.69 0.30
C GLY A 68 -4.23 -20.93 -0.97
N TYR A 69 -3.84 -19.66 -0.83
CA TYR A 69 -3.34 -18.81 -1.93
C TYR A 69 -1.81 -18.86 -2.11
N THR A 70 -1.05 -19.61 -1.31
CA THR A 70 0.42 -19.73 -1.43
C THR A 70 0.90 -20.09 -2.84
N PRO A 71 0.17 -20.91 -3.64
CA PRO A 71 0.54 -21.17 -5.03
C PRO A 71 0.61 -19.90 -5.91
N GLN A 72 0.04 -18.78 -5.48
CA GLN A 72 0.21 -17.50 -6.20
C GLN A 72 1.64 -16.98 -6.26
N TYR A 73 2.56 -17.48 -5.43
CA TYR A 73 4.00 -17.23 -5.59
C TYR A 73 4.49 -17.58 -6.99
N GLY A 74 4.05 -18.72 -7.56
CA GLY A 74 4.37 -19.10 -8.93
C GLY A 74 3.89 -18.08 -9.96
N GLY A 75 2.65 -17.62 -9.84
CA GLY A 75 2.12 -16.56 -10.72
C GLY A 75 2.81 -15.20 -10.54
N LEU A 76 3.27 -14.85 -9.32
CA LEU A 76 4.11 -13.67 -9.10
C LEU A 76 5.47 -13.84 -9.78
N GLN A 77 6.05 -15.04 -9.76
CA GLN A 77 7.29 -15.34 -10.47
C GLN A 77 7.14 -15.25 -11.99
N GLU A 78 5.99 -15.70 -12.53
CA GLU A 78 5.69 -15.50 -13.96
C GLU A 78 5.68 -14.02 -14.33
N LEU A 79 4.99 -13.18 -13.53
CA LEU A 79 5.00 -11.72 -13.73
C LEU A 79 6.41 -11.12 -13.60
N TRP A 80 7.20 -11.60 -12.62
CA TRP A 80 8.58 -11.18 -12.46
C TRP A 80 9.40 -11.48 -13.70
N THR A 81 9.32 -12.70 -14.21
CA THR A 81 10.04 -13.13 -15.42
C THR A 81 9.61 -12.33 -16.66
N GLU A 82 8.30 -12.05 -16.79
CA GLU A 82 7.75 -11.34 -17.96
C GLU A 82 8.06 -9.83 -17.96
N PHE A 83 8.06 -9.17 -16.77
CA PHE A 83 8.05 -7.72 -16.69
C PHE A 83 9.25 -7.09 -15.97
N HIS A 84 10.10 -7.85 -15.28
CA HIS A 84 11.22 -7.29 -14.52
C HIS A 84 12.18 -6.49 -15.40
N ASP A 85 12.61 -7.05 -16.50
CA ASP A 85 13.53 -6.39 -17.44
C ASP A 85 12.88 -5.17 -18.13
N ARG A 86 11.56 -5.10 -18.10
CA ARG A 86 10.78 -3.95 -18.59
C ARG A 86 10.58 -2.88 -17.52
N GLY A 87 11.04 -3.12 -16.31
CA GLY A 87 11.04 -2.16 -15.21
C GLY A 87 10.09 -2.46 -14.05
N LEU A 88 9.28 -3.54 -14.08
CA LEU A 88 8.45 -3.91 -12.92
C LEU A 88 9.33 -4.37 -11.75
N MET A 89 9.02 -3.86 -10.56
CA MET A 89 9.50 -4.41 -9.30
C MET A 89 8.37 -5.16 -8.60
N ILE A 90 8.64 -6.36 -8.09
CA ILE A 90 7.72 -7.11 -7.22
C ILE A 90 8.34 -7.20 -5.83
N LEU A 91 7.53 -6.99 -4.79
CA LEU A 91 7.93 -7.09 -3.40
C LEU A 91 6.95 -8.00 -2.65
N GLY A 92 7.42 -9.16 -2.20
CA GLY A 92 6.69 -10.02 -1.27
C GLY A 92 6.86 -9.54 0.17
N VAL A 93 5.75 -9.40 0.90
CA VAL A 93 5.73 -8.95 2.29
C VAL A 93 5.07 -10.02 3.15
N PRO A 94 5.83 -10.95 3.74
CA PRO A 94 5.29 -12.01 4.60
C PRO A 94 4.57 -11.42 5.82
N SER A 95 3.37 -11.93 6.12
CA SER A 95 2.56 -11.45 7.24
C SER A 95 1.81 -12.58 7.94
N ASN A 96 1.82 -12.55 9.28
CA ASN A 96 1.07 -13.50 10.10
C ASN A 96 -0.32 -13.00 10.52
N ASP A 97 -0.77 -11.87 9.96
CA ASP A 97 -1.99 -11.18 10.42
C ASP A 97 -3.29 -11.88 10.02
N PHE A 98 -3.24 -12.78 9.06
CA PHE A 98 -4.41 -13.48 8.55
C PHE A 98 -4.33 -14.97 8.88
N GLY A 99 -5.11 -15.37 9.88
CA GLY A 99 -5.22 -16.76 10.31
C GLY A 99 -3.94 -17.38 10.89
N GLY A 100 -2.91 -16.58 11.22
CA GLY A 100 -1.65 -17.11 11.72
C GLY A 100 -0.89 -17.95 10.68
N GLN A 101 -1.09 -17.67 9.38
CA GLN A 101 -0.59 -18.50 8.28
C GLN A 101 0.87 -18.22 7.87
N GLU A 102 1.57 -17.35 8.60
CA GLU A 102 3.01 -17.15 8.48
C GLU A 102 3.69 -17.28 9.85
N PRO A 103 3.63 -18.46 10.51
CA PRO A 103 4.19 -18.63 11.84
C PRO A 103 5.73 -18.68 11.84
N GLY A 104 6.33 -19.13 10.73
CA GLY A 104 7.77 -19.35 10.57
C GLY A 104 8.62 -18.09 10.61
N GLY A 105 9.92 -18.28 10.72
CA GLY A 105 10.92 -17.24 10.62
C GLY A 105 11.46 -17.06 9.17
N ALA A 106 12.58 -16.37 9.04
CA ALA A 106 13.16 -16.05 7.73
C ALA A 106 13.51 -17.29 6.90
N VAL A 107 13.97 -18.37 7.56
CA VAL A 107 14.37 -19.62 6.88
C VAL A 107 13.16 -20.31 6.25
N GLU A 108 12.06 -20.43 6.99
CA GLU A 108 10.84 -21.10 6.53
C GLU A 108 10.17 -20.27 5.41
N ILE A 109 10.17 -18.95 5.54
CA ILE A 109 9.66 -18.04 4.51
C ILE A 109 10.48 -18.17 3.22
N ALA A 110 11.83 -18.14 3.32
CA ALA A 110 12.70 -18.31 2.18
C ALA A 110 12.51 -19.67 1.51
N HIS A 111 12.38 -20.75 2.32
CA HIS A 111 12.14 -22.10 1.81
C HIS A 111 10.83 -22.18 1.02
N THR A 112 9.73 -21.65 1.58
CA THR A 112 8.44 -21.64 0.88
C THR A 112 8.52 -20.87 -0.45
N ALA A 113 9.11 -19.67 -0.42
CA ALA A 113 9.27 -18.86 -1.62
C ALA A 113 10.08 -19.61 -2.71
N GLN A 114 11.17 -20.26 -2.30
CA GLN A 114 12.03 -21.05 -3.19
C GLN A 114 11.28 -22.27 -3.78
N GLN A 115 10.46 -22.97 -2.98
CA GLN A 115 9.63 -24.10 -3.45
C GLN A 115 8.68 -23.69 -4.58
N HIS A 116 8.24 -22.42 -4.58
CA HIS A 116 7.39 -21.84 -5.64
C HIS A 116 8.19 -21.08 -6.71
N GLY A 117 9.53 -21.21 -6.70
CA GLY A 117 10.43 -20.61 -7.70
C GLY A 117 10.58 -19.10 -7.59
N ALA A 118 10.12 -18.46 -6.50
CA ALA A 118 10.19 -17.02 -6.33
C ALA A 118 11.65 -16.53 -6.26
N THR A 119 12.01 -15.59 -7.14
CA THR A 119 13.34 -14.95 -7.19
C THR A 119 13.25 -13.43 -6.99
N PHE A 120 12.05 -12.89 -6.92
CA PHE A 120 11.83 -11.48 -6.61
C PHE A 120 12.09 -11.20 -5.12
N PRO A 121 12.39 -9.94 -4.74
CA PRO A 121 12.66 -9.54 -3.36
C PRO A 121 11.52 -9.82 -2.39
N ILE A 122 11.91 -10.30 -1.20
CA ILE A 122 11.00 -10.59 -0.09
C ILE A 122 11.50 -9.85 1.16
N THR A 123 10.57 -9.26 1.89
CA THR A 123 10.86 -8.54 3.15
C THR A 123 10.92 -9.50 4.34
N ALA A 124 11.49 -9.05 5.44
CA ALA A 124 11.18 -9.65 6.73
C ALA A 124 9.67 -9.57 7.01
N LYS A 125 9.18 -10.42 7.92
CA LYS A 125 7.77 -10.46 8.29
C LYS A 125 7.31 -9.08 8.79
N ALA A 126 6.15 -8.63 8.30
CA ALA A 126 5.57 -7.33 8.67
C ALA A 126 4.12 -7.46 9.13
N ILE A 127 3.69 -6.51 9.96
CA ILE A 127 2.28 -6.30 10.29
C ILE A 127 1.67 -5.47 9.17
N VAL A 128 0.57 -5.95 8.55
CA VAL A 128 -0.03 -5.31 7.38
C VAL A 128 -1.43 -4.74 7.65
N LYS A 129 -1.97 -4.96 8.86
CA LYS A 129 -3.27 -4.41 9.28
C LYS A 129 -3.27 -3.89 10.72
N GLY A 130 -4.25 -3.05 11.03
CA GLY A 130 -4.47 -2.49 12.36
C GLY A 130 -3.50 -1.38 12.74
N PRO A 131 -3.54 -0.93 14.03
CA PRO A 131 -2.83 0.27 14.48
C PRO A 131 -1.30 0.11 14.45
N ASN A 132 -0.80 -1.13 14.49
CA ASN A 132 0.64 -1.43 14.44
C ASN A 132 1.12 -1.81 13.02
N ALA A 133 0.29 -1.63 11.98
CA ALA A 133 0.68 -1.92 10.62
C ALA A 133 1.93 -1.12 10.22
N HIS A 134 2.75 -1.73 9.36
CA HIS A 134 3.89 -1.07 8.75
C HIS A 134 3.47 0.26 8.09
N PRO A 135 4.29 1.33 8.14
CA PRO A 135 3.93 2.65 7.63
C PRO A 135 3.39 2.67 6.20
N PHE A 136 3.92 1.83 5.30
CA PHE A 136 3.39 1.66 3.94
C PHE A 136 1.91 1.23 3.95
N TYR A 137 1.53 0.26 4.77
CA TYR A 137 0.15 -0.23 4.83
C TYR A 137 -0.80 0.75 5.51
N LYS A 138 -0.32 1.54 6.48
CA LYS A 138 -1.08 2.68 7.06
C LYS A 138 -1.35 3.73 5.99
N TRP A 139 -0.32 4.14 5.27
CA TRP A 139 -0.43 5.08 4.15
C TRP A 139 -1.39 4.57 3.07
N ALA A 140 -1.30 3.29 2.69
CA ALA A 140 -2.19 2.69 1.72
C ALA A 140 -3.66 2.69 2.20
N ALA A 141 -3.89 2.38 3.48
CA ALA A 141 -5.21 2.42 4.10
C ALA A 141 -5.81 3.84 4.17
N ASP A 142 -4.99 4.87 4.42
CA ASP A 142 -5.42 6.26 4.44
C ASP A 142 -5.87 6.74 3.05
N ILE A 143 -5.15 6.32 1.98
CA ILE A 143 -5.47 6.70 0.59
C ILE A 143 -6.59 5.84 0.01
N ARG A 144 -6.62 4.55 0.34
CA ARG A 144 -7.54 3.55 -0.20
C ARG A 144 -8.24 2.79 0.94
N PRO A 145 -9.07 3.44 1.77
CA PRO A 145 -9.66 2.82 2.98
C PRO A 145 -10.62 1.65 2.67
N LYS A 146 -11.15 1.57 1.44
CA LYS A 146 -12.00 0.46 1.00
C LYS A 146 -11.21 -0.72 0.43
N ASP A 147 -9.95 -0.50 0.08
CA ASP A 147 -9.10 -1.44 -0.65
C ASP A 147 -7.93 -1.93 0.23
N VAL A 148 -8.18 -2.09 1.53
CA VAL A 148 -7.20 -2.63 2.48
C VAL A 148 -7.09 -4.16 2.38
N PRO A 149 -5.94 -4.76 2.73
CA PRO A 149 -5.80 -6.21 2.77
C PRO A 149 -6.83 -6.85 3.69
N ARG A 150 -7.61 -7.79 3.15
CA ARG A 150 -8.60 -8.59 3.91
C ARG A 150 -8.12 -10.02 4.11
N TRP A 151 -7.14 -10.45 3.32
CA TRP A 151 -6.50 -11.75 3.41
C TRP A 151 -5.07 -11.70 2.87
N ASN A 152 -4.36 -12.84 2.92
CA ASN A 152 -3.04 -12.98 2.30
C ASN A 152 -3.15 -12.91 0.77
N PHE A 153 -2.09 -12.45 0.12
CA PHE A 153 -1.99 -12.24 -1.33
C PHE A 153 -2.85 -11.10 -1.88
N HIS A 154 -3.18 -10.11 -1.06
CA HIS A 154 -3.66 -8.82 -1.54
C HIS A 154 -2.51 -8.05 -2.21
N LYS A 155 -2.82 -7.31 -3.28
CA LYS A 155 -1.81 -6.69 -4.13
C LYS A 155 -2.10 -5.21 -4.32
N TYR A 156 -1.08 -4.37 -4.07
CA TYR A 156 -1.07 -2.96 -4.44
C TYR A 156 -0.14 -2.78 -5.64
N LEU A 157 -0.66 -2.26 -6.74
CA LEU A 157 0.16 -1.79 -7.85
C LEU A 157 0.43 -0.29 -7.67
N ILE A 158 1.69 0.05 -7.53
CA ILE A 158 2.17 1.43 -7.44
C ILE A 158 2.65 1.84 -8.83
N GLY A 159 2.21 3.01 -9.30
CA GLY A 159 2.65 3.61 -10.55
C GLY A 159 4.07 4.19 -10.45
N ARG A 160 4.62 4.62 -11.59
CA ARG A 160 5.94 5.27 -11.67
C ARG A 160 6.03 6.57 -10.88
N ASP A 161 4.91 7.21 -10.63
CA ASP A 161 4.76 8.41 -9.80
C ASP A 161 4.76 8.12 -8.29
N GLY A 162 4.78 6.84 -7.91
CA GLY A 162 4.75 6.39 -6.53
C GLY A 162 3.37 6.38 -5.88
N TYR A 163 2.29 6.64 -6.63
CA TYR A 163 0.92 6.52 -6.12
C TYR A 163 0.31 5.15 -6.42
N ILE A 164 -0.72 4.76 -5.65
CA ILE A 164 -1.45 3.52 -5.89
C ILE A 164 -2.24 3.66 -7.20
N ALA A 165 -1.79 2.94 -8.23
CA ALA A 165 -2.42 2.91 -9.55
C ALA A 165 -3.59 1.93 -9.59
N ASP A 166 -3.47 0.77 -8.92
CA ASP A 166 -4.51 -0.26 -8.90
C ASP A 166 -4.39 -1.14 -7.64
N VAL A 167 -5.46 -1.88 -7.30
CA VAL A 167 -5.52 -2.77 -6.15
C VAL A 167 -6.22 -4.07 -6.55
N PHE A 168 -5.65 -5.22 -6.17
CA PHE A 168 -6.24 -6.51 -6.47
C PHE A 168 -6.39 -7.35 -5.19
N PRO A 169 -7.59 -7.84 -4.88
CA PRO A 169 -7.81 -8.73 -3.76
C PRO A 169 -7.12 -10.09 -3.98
N GLU A 170 -7.07 -10.88 -2.94
CA GLU A 170 -6.45 -12.22 -2.93
C GLU A 170 -7.03 -13.17 -3.97
N SER A 171 -8.31 -13.05 -4.28
CA SER A 171 -9.02 -13.89 -5.26
C SER A 171 -8.60 -13.63 -6.71
N VAL A 172 -7.96 -12.47 -6.97
CA VAL A 172 -7.41 -12.14 -8.29
C VAL A 172 -5.99 -12.70 -8.38
N THR A 173 -5.79 -13.71 -9.23
CA THR A 173 -4.46 -14.32 -9.42
C THR A 173 -3.48 -13.34 -10.06
N PRO A 174 -2.17 -13.46 -9.79
CA PRO A 174 -1.19 -12.58 -10.40
C PRO A 174 -1.22 -12.60 -11.94
N THR A 175 -1.50 -13.75 -12.54
CA THR A 175 -1.55 -13.95 -14.00
C THR A 175 -2.87 -13.54 -14.65
N ASP A 176 -3.85 -13.07 -13.87
CA ASP A 176 -5.12 -12.54 -14.39
C ASP A 176 -4.86 -11.42 -15.39
N THR A 177 -5.61 -11.39 -16.48
CA THR A 177 -5.49 -10.36 -17.53
C THR A 177 -5.63 -8.94 -16.98
N ARG A 178 -6.44 -8.73 -15.93
CA ARG A 178 -6.60 -7.42 -15.27
C ARG A 178 -5.28 -6.95 -14.66
N VAL A 179 -4.55 -7.84 -13.98
CA VAL A 179 -3.25 -7.54 -13.37
C VAL A 179 -2.21 -7.25 -14.45
N LYS A 180 -2.08 -8.12 -15.45
CA LYS A 180 -1.14 -7.94 -16.58
C LYS A 180 -1.41 -6.63 -17.33
N THR A 181 -2.67 -6.32 -17.61
CA THR A 181 -3.07 -5.08 -18.30
C THR A 181 -2.73 -3.84 -17.46
N ALA A 182 -2.98 -3.87 -16.15
CA ALA A 182 -2.65 -2.76 -15.26
C ALA A 182 -1.13 -2.54 -15.19
N ILE A 183 -0.34 -3.62 -15.07
CA ILE A 183 1.12 -3.55 -15.10
C ILE A 183 1.61 -2.97 -16.42
N ALA A 184 1.10 -3.44 -17.57
CA ALA A 184 1.48 -2.94 -18.88
C ALA A 184 1.19 -1.44 -19.01
N ARG A 185 0.03 -0.96 -18.53
CA ARG A 185 -0.29 0.48 -18.46
C ARG A 185 0.71 1.24 -17.59
N ALA A 186 0.98 0.75 -16.39
CA ALA A 186 1.91 1.40 -15.47
C ALA A 186 3.34 1.49 -16.03
N LEU A 187 3.74 0.52 -16.85
CA LEU A 187 5.03 0.53 -17.55
C LEU A 187 5.07 1.51 -18.74
N ALA A 188 3.93 1.79 -19.38
CA ALA A 188 3.84 2.65 -20.56
C ALA A 188 3.76 4.15 -20.21
N VAL A 189 3.38 4.51 -18.99
CA VAL A 189 3.33 5.92 -18.54
C VAL A 189 4.74 6.46 -18.37
N SER A 190 5.04 7.55 -19.07
CA SER A 190 6.33 8.29 -19.04
C SER A 190 6.36 9.26 -17.87
#